data_280957049c1df4ad3db1b6b16f0fcf76
#
_entry.id   280957049c1df4ad3db1b6b16f0fcf76
#
_cell.length_a   1.000
_cell.length_b   1.000
_cell.length_c   1.000
_cell.angle_alpha   90.00
_cell.angle_beta   90.00
_cell.angle_gamma   90.00
#
_symmetry.space_group_name_H-M   'P 1'
#
loop_
_entity.id
_entity.type
_entity.pdbx_description
1 polymer ?
#
loop_
_entity_poly.entity_id
_entity_poly.type
_entity_poly.pdbx_seq_one_letter_code
_entity_poly.pdbx_strand_id
1 'polypeptide(L)'
;MTSTSFNPIPHYTVSSGDLPRIALLATGGTIAGSASDATRTAAYQAGALGVQDLLAAVPALGSVAHIHAEQVAQIDSKDMSVALWQKLAARVNALLSQPDVAGAVITHGTDTLEETAYYLHLTVNSRKPVVLTAAMRPATALSADGPLNLL
;
A
#
# COMPACT_ATOMS: atom_id res chain seq x y z
N MET A 1 14.54 -12.81 -36.21
CA MET A 1 14.01 -13.26 -34.89
C MET A 1 14.92 -12.65 -33.83
N THR A 2 14.53 -11.51 -33.28
CA THR A 2 15.33 -10.80 -32.25
C THR A 2 14.95 -11.38 -30.89
N SER A 3 15.89 -12.08 -30.27
CA SER A 3 15.80 -12.60 -28.91
C SER A 3 15.69 -11.41 -27.94
N THR A 4 14.52 -11.22 -27.36
CA THR A 4 14.33 -10.29 -26.22
C THR A 4 14.97 -10.95 -25.00
N SER A 5 16.18 -10.52 -24.65
CA SER A 5 16.81 -10.93 -23.41
C SER A 5 16.02 -10.31 -22.25
N PHE A 6 15.33 -11.13 -21.49
CA PHE A 6 14.81 -10.74 -20.18
C PHE A 6 16.01 -10.40 -19.28
N ASN A 7 16.16 -9.13 -18.94
CA ASN A 7 17.08 -8.76 -17.87
C ASN A 7 16.53 -9.32 -16.55
N PRO A 8 17.32 -10.10 -15.81
CA PRO A 8 16.89 -10.62 -14.52
C PRO A 8 16.59 -9.45 -13.57
N ILE A 9 15.52 -9.59 -12.81
CA ILE A 9 15.17 -8.69 -11.71
C ILE A 9 16.38 -8.62 -10.77
N PRO A 10 16.90 -7.44 -10.43
CA PRO A 10 18.02 -7.34 -9.50
C PRO A 10 17.63 -7.97 -8.16
N HIS A 11 18.35 -9.01 -7.75
CA HIS A 11 18.25 -9.58 -6.43
C HIS A 11 18.76 -8.54 -5.42
N TYR A 12 17.86 -7.96 -4.63
CA TYR A 12 18.27 -7.20 -3.45
C TYR A 12 18.74 -8.19 -2.39
N THR A 13 20.06 -8.33 -2.25
CA THR A 13 20.62 -8.97 -1.06
C THR A 13 20.54 -7.96 0.09
N VAL A 14 19.58 -8.17 0.99
CA VAL A 14 19.59 -7.50 2.30
C VAL A 14 20.79 -8.05 3.05
N SER A 15 21.78 -7.20 3.34
CA SER A 15 22.84 -7.56 4.26
C SER A 15 22.22 -7.87 5.62
N SER A 16 22.60 -8.98 6.23
CA SER A 16 22.11 -9.43 7.54
C SER A 16 22.48 -8.41 8.63
N GLY A 17 21.70 -7.38 8.84
CA GLY A 17 21.91 -6.35 9.86
C GLY A 17 20.96 -5.16 9.77
N ASP A 18 20.64 -4.68 8.56
CA ASP A 18 19.77 -3.52 8.40
C ASP A 18 18.46 -3.91 7.68
N LEU A 19 17.32 -3.69 8.36
CA LEU A 19 16.01 -3.85 7.76
C LEU A 19 15.83 -2.84 6.61
N PRO A 20 15.15 -3.23 5.50
CA PRO A 20 14.88 -2.31 4.41
C PRO A 20 13.96 -1.18 4.86
N ARG A 21 14.16 0.01 4.33
CA ARG A 21 13.24 1.12 4.51
C ARG A 21 12.15 1.06 3.44
N ILE A 22 10.90 0.94 3.88
CA ILE A 22 9.71 0.84 3.04
C ILE A 22 8.82 2.06 3.25
N ALA A 23 8.37 2.67 2.15
CA ALA A 23 7.36 3.71 2.19
C ALA A 23 5.95 3.08 2.17
N LEU A 24 5.15 3.33 3.20
CA LEU A 24 3.74 2.93 3.26
C LEU A 24 2.85 4.14 3.00
N LEU A 25 2.09 4.11 1.90
CA LEU A 25 1.17 5.18 1.53
C LEU A 25 -0.27 4.70 1.67
N ALA A 26 -1.03 5.32 2.56
CA ALA A 26 -2.43 4.94 2.80
C ALA A 26 -3.38 5.85 2.02
N THR A 27 -4.35 5.25 1.33
CA THR A 27 -5.39 5.96 0.57
C THR A 27 -6.80 5.74 1.12
N GLY A 28 -6.96 4.82 2.08
CA GLY A 28 -8.26 4.47 2.64
C GLY A 28 -8.72 3.07 2.23
N GLY A 29 -9.97 2.95 1.79
CA GLY A 29 -10.58 1.67 1.40
C GLY A 29 -11.04 0.80 2.57
N THR A 30 -11.48 -0.41 2.27
CA THR A 30 -11.97 -1.39 3.25
C THR A 30 -10.90 -1.80 4.25
N ILE A 31 -9.63 -1.87 3.84
CA ILE A 31 -8.50 -2.20 4.74
C ILE A 31 -8.39 -1.21 5.92
N ALA A 32 -8.85 0.02 5.72
CA ALA A 32 -8.96 1.07 6.73
C ALA A 32 -10.42 1.31 7.13
N GLY A 33 -11.30 0.35 6.87
CA GLY A 33 -12.72 0.45 7.17
C GLY A 33 -13.03 0.18 8.65
N SER A 34 -14.06 0.86 9.18
CA SER A 34 -14.55 0.68 10.53
C SER A 34 -16.05 0.46 10.57
N ALA A 35 -16.47 -0.55 11.31
CA ALA A 35 -17.85 -0.84 11.63
C ALA A 35 -18.10 -0.71 13.14
N SER A 36 -19.32 -0.34 13.53
CA SER A 36 -19.74 -0.28 14.94
C SER A 36 -19.93 -1.67 15.58
N ASP A 37 -20.05 -2.70 14.75
CA ASP A 37 -20.25 -4.09 15.16
C ASP A 37 -19.25 -4.97 14.41
N ALA A 38 -18.37 -5.63 15.14
CA ALA A 38 -17.28 -6.46 14.59
C ALA A 38 -17.78 -7.74 13.88
N THR A 39 -19.04 -8.12 14.04
CA THR A 39 -19.67 -9.25 13.34
C THR A 39 -20.22 -8.84 11.96
N ARG A 40 -20.33 -7.54 11.68
CA ARG A 40 -20.85 -7.00 10.42
C ARG A 40 -19.69 -6.69 9.45
N THR A 41 -19.64 -7.41 8.36
CA THR A 41 -18.62 -7.24 7.32
C THR A 41 -19.08 -6.37 6.15
N ALA A 42 -20.40 -6.10 6.04
CA ALA A 42 -20.98 -5.37 4.90
C ALA A 42 -21.46 -3.94 5.23
N ALA A 43 -21.59 -3.58 6.50
CA ALA A 43 -22.05 -2.25 6.93
C ALA A 43 -20.93 -1.55 7.71
N TYR A 44 -20.01 -0.94 7.00
CA TYR A 44 -18.86 -0.24 7.55
C TYR A 44 -18.60 1.07 6.79
N GLN A 45 -17.84 1.96 7.40
CA GLN A 45 -17.33 3.17 6.75
C GLN A 45 -15.92 2.88 6.21
N ALA A 46 -15.74 2.91 4.89
CA ALA A 46 -14.44 2.77 4.25
C ALA A 46 -13.54 3.97 4.59
N GLY A 47 -12.23 3.73 4.73
CA GLY A 47 -11.26 4.79 4.99
C GLY A 47 -11.44 5.50 6.35
N ALA A 48 -12.09 4.88 7.33
CA ALA A 48 -12.34 5.52 8.63
C ALA A 48 -11.09 5.58 9.51
N LEU A 49 -10.18 4.62 9.38
CA LEU A 49 -8.94 4.53 10.15
C LEU A 49 -7.78 5.19 9.42
N GLY A 50 -6.87 5.77 10.18
CA GLY A 50 -5.64 6.35 9.67
C GLY A 50 -4.52 5.33 9.50
N VAL A 51 -3.45 5.73 8.81
CA VAL A 51 -2.28 4.88 8.58
C VAL A 51 -1.61 4.42 9.88
N GLN A 52 -1.67 5.22 10.94
CA GLN A 52 -1.11 4.86 12.24
C GLN A 52 -1.89 3.73 12.91
N ASP A 53 -3.21 3.70 12.74
CA ASP A 53 -4.06 2.61 13.25
C ASP A 53 -3.74 1.30 12.53
N LEU A 54 -3.49 1.36 11.21
CA LEU A 54 -3.08 0.19 10.42
C LEU A 54 -1.74 -0.36 10.89
N LEU A 55 -0.77 0.50 11.16
CA LEU A 55 0.54 0.09 11.68
C LEU A 55 0.43 -0.50 13.08
N ALA A 56 -0.37 0.10 13.96
CA ALA A 56 -0.60 -0.38 15.32
C ALA A 56 -1.25 -1.78 15.34
N ALA A 57 -2.06 -2.10 14.32
CA ALA A 57 -2.69 -3.42 14.18
C ALA A 57 -1.71 -4.52 13.73
N VAL A 58 -0.51 -4.16 13.23
CA VAL A 58 0.48 -5.12 12.71
C VAL A 58 1.88 -4.83 13.27
N PRO A 59 2.12 -5.03 14.58
CA PRO A 59 3.43 -4.77 15.18
C PRO A 59 4.59 -5.56 14.53
N ALA A 60 4.28 -6.72 13.93
CA ALA A 60 5.24 -7.57 13.24
C ALA A 60 5.94 -6.88 12.06
N LEU A 61 5.36 -5.84 11.47
CA LEU A 61 6.01 -5.03 10.42
C LEU A 61 7.36 -4.47 10.86
N GLY A 62 7.50 -4.08 12.15
CA GLY A 62 8.76 -3.58 12.68
C GLY A 62 9.91 -4.61 12.72
N SER A 63 9.59 -5.91 12.55
CA SER A 63 10.60 -6.96 12.46
C SER A 63 11.06 -7.26 11.02
N VAL A 64 10.36 -6.72 10.01
CA VAL A 64 10.66 -6.98 8.59
C VAL A 64 11.12 -5.73 7.84
N ALA A 65 10.76 -4.53 8.30
CA ALA A 65 11.15 -3.29 7.65
C ALA A 65 11.11 -2.07 8.58
N HIS A 66 11.88 -1.03 8.24
CA HIS A 66 11.69 0.32 8.77
C HIS A 66 10.61 1.02 7.94
N ILE A 67 9.42 1.20 8.50
CA ILE A 67 8.28 1.77 7.80
C ILE A 67 8.25 3.29 7.91
N HIS A 68 8.26 3.97 6.77
CA HIS A 68 7.91 5.39 6.66
C HIS A 68 6.48 5.50 6.15
N ALA A 69 5.55 5.90 6.99
CA ALA A 69 4.12 5.89 6.68
C ALA A 69 3.57 7.29 6.42
N GLU A 70 2.73 7.40 5.37
CA GLU A 70 2.06 8.65 4.99
C GLU A 70 0.58 8.40 4.66
N GLN A 71 -0.28 9.30 5.12
CA GLN A 71 -1.67 9.36 4.70
C GLN A 71 -1.78 10.25 3.46
N VAL A 72 -1.98 9.64 2.28
CA VAL A 72 -2.12 10.37 1.01
C VAL A 72 -3.56 10.81 0.78
N ALA A 73 -4.50 9.91 1.06
CA ALA A 73 -5.94 10.14 1.04
C ALA A 73 -6.61 9.25 2.09
N GLN A 74 -7.87 9.54 2.40
CA GLN A 74 -8.68 8.76 3.34
C GLN A 74 -10.09 8.65 2.78
N ILE A 75 -10.24 7.83 1.73
CA ILE A 75 -11.46 7.73 0.92
C ILE A 75 -11.92 6.29 0.76
N ASP A 76 -13.16 6.12 0.34
CA ASP A 76 -13.60 4.93 -0.36
C ASP A 76 -13.03 4.95 -1.78
N SER A 77 -12.54 3.81 -2.30
CA SER A 77 -11.82 3.78 -3.58
C SER A 77 -12.70 4.12 -4.79
N LYS A 78 -14.03 3.96 -4.70
CA LYS A 78 -14.95 4.45 -5.73
C LYS A 78 -14.87 5.97 -5.97
N ASP A 79 -14.38 6.71 -4.96
CA ASP A 79 -14.20 8.17 -4.99
C ASP A 79 -12.80 8.58 -5.46
N MET A 80 -12.00 7.64 -5.99
CA MET A 80 -10.69 7.92 -6.56
C MET A 80 -10.84 8.86 -7.77
N SER A 81 -9.91 9.78 -7.90
CA SER A 81 -9.91 10.79 -8.97
C SER A 81 -8.54 10.92 -9.61
N VAL A 82 -8.51 11.50 -10.82
CA VAL A 82 -7.26 11.81 -11.54
C VAL A 82 -6.32 12.67 -10.68
N ALA A 83 -6.85 13.63 -9.96
CA ALA A 83 -6.05 14.49 -9.08
C ALA A 83 -5.39 13.69 -7.93
N LEU A 84 -6.11 12.72 -7.36
CA LEU A 84 -5.56 11.82 -6.34
C LEU A 84 -4.52 10.85 -6.92
N TRP A 85 -4.74 10.32 -8.12
CA TRP A 85 -3.73 9.50 -8.81
C TRP A 85 -2.45 10.29 -9.09
N GLN A 86 -2.58 11.54 -9.57
CA GLN A 86 -1.42 12.42 -9.79
C GLN A 86 -0.66 12.71 -8.49
N LYS A 87 -1.39 13.01 -7.41
CA LYS A 87 -0.81 13.22 -6.08
C LYS A 87 -0.08 11.96 -5.60
N LEU A 88 -0.70 10.80 -5.72
CA LEU A 88 -0.13 9.52 -5.32
C LEU A 88 1.13 9.20 -6.12
N ALA A 89 1.08 9.30 -7.46
CA ALA A 89 2.23 9.05 -8.32
C ALA A 89 3.40 10.01 -8.04
N ALA A 90 3.12 11.29 -7.84
CA ALA A 90 4.14 12.27 -7.48
C ALA A 90 4.81 11.89 -6.14
N ARG A 91 4.01 11.44 -5.16
CA ARG A 91 4.53 11.06 -3.86
C ARG A 91 5.36 9.78 -3.92
N VAL A 92 4.87 8.75 -4.64
CA VAL A 92 5.61 7.51 -4.89
C VAL A 92 6.96 7.80 -5.57
N ASN A 93 6.97 8.60 -6.64
CA ASN A 93 8.20 8.97 -7.34
C ASN A 93 9.19 9.70 -6.41
N ALA A 94 8.71 10.63 -5.59
CA ALA A 94 9.55 11.39 -4.66
C ALA A 94 10.19 10.47 -3.58
N LEU A 95 9.45 9.49 -3.07
CA LEU A 95 9.95 8.54 -2.08
C LEU A 95 10.92 7.54 -2.70
N LEU A 96 10.59 6.98 -3.85
CA LEU A 96 11.44 6.00 -4.52
C LEU A 96 12.72 6.59 -5.12
N SER A 97 12.79 7.92 -5.30
CA SER A 97 14.03 8.60 -5.70
C SER A 97 15.09 8.62 -4.57
N GLN A 98 14.68 8.41 -3.32
CA GLN A 98 15.59 8.35 -2.18
C GLN A 98 16.37 7.03 -2.23
N PRO A 99 17.71 7.05 -2.12
CA PRO A 99 18.53 5.84 -2.29
C PRO A 99 18.27 4.78 -1.21
N ASP A 100 17.92 5.20 -0.01
CA ASP A 100 17.68 4.37 1.17
C ASP A 100 16.27 3.76 1.23
N VAL A 101 15.33 4.20 0.39
CA VAL A 101 14.00 3.60 0.26
C VAL A 101 14.07 2.41 -0.69
N ALA A 102 13.75 1.22 -0.19
CA ALA A 102 13.82 -0.03 -0.96
C ALA A 102 12.58 -0.27 -1.83
N GLY A 103 11.42 0.24 -1.44
CA GLY A 103 10.17 0.07 -2.17
C GLY A 103 9.02 0.84 -1.53
N ALA A 104 7.84 0.74 -2.14
CA ALA A 104 6.61 1.33 -1.62
C ALA A 104 5.49 0.29 -1.52
N VAL A 105 4.70 0.38 -0.46
CA VAL A 105 3.43 -0.34 -0.28
C VAL A 105 2.32 0.68 -0.23
N ILE A 106 1.23 0.41 -0.93
CA ILE A 106 0.05 1.29 -0.97
C ILE A 106 -1.14 0.51 -0.48
N THR A 107 -1.77 0.96 0.62
CA THR A 107 -3.06 0.42 1.04
C THR A 107 -4.18 1.14 0.31
N HIS A 108 -5.09 0.36 -0.27
CA HIS A 108 -6.12 0.86 -1.19
C HIS A 108 -7.45 0.14 -0.97
N GLY A 109 -8.52 0.64 -1.56
CA GLY A 109 -9.79 -0.08 -1.66
C GLY A 109 -9.86 -0.91 -2.93
N THR A 110 -10.73 -1.92 -2.95
CA THR A 110 -10.81 -2.90 -4.05
C THR A 110 -11.52 -2.39 -5.30
N ASP A 111 -12.36 -1.35 -5.22
CA ASP A 111 -13.20 -0.92 -6.35
C ASP A 111 -12.40 -0.35 -7.53
N THR A 112 -11.25 0.29 -7.24
CA THR A 112 -10.39 0.91 -8.27
C THR A 112 -8.91 0.56 -8.08
N LEU A 113 -8.65 -0.61 -7.51
CA LEU A 113 -7.28 -1.05 -7.24
C LEU A 113 -6.50 -1.27 -8.53
N GLU A 114 -7.10 -1.95 -9.50
CA GLU A 114 -6.47 -2.25 -10.78
C GLU A 114 -6.21 -1.00 -11.61
N GLU A 115 -7.11 -0.03 -11.62
CA GLU A 115 -6.91 1.24 -12.34
C GLU A 115 -5.78 2.04 -11.70
N THR A 116 -5.75 2.09 -10.35
CA THR A 116 -4.67 2.74 -9.63
C THR A 116 -3.33 2.05 -9.87
N ALA A 117 -3.31 0.72 -9.86
CA ALA A 117 -2.11 -0.06 -10.14
C ALA A 117 -1.60 0.19 -11.57
N TYR A 118 -2.50 0.19 -12.55
CA TYR A 118 -2.15 0.43 -13.94
C TYR A 118 -1.68 1.88 -14.17
N TYR A 119 -2.34 2.85 -13.54
CA TYR A 119 -1.90 4.25 -13.60
C TYR A 119 -0.47 4.42 -13.05
N LEU A 120 -0.19 3.83 -11.89
CA LEU A 120 1.15 3.88 -11.30
C LEU A 120 2.19 3.14 -12.14
N HIS A 121 1.82 2.00 -12.75
CA HIS A 121 2.68 1.27 -13.68
C HIS A 121 3.15 2.16 -14.85
N LEU A 122 2.29 3.03 -15.35
CA LEU A 122 2.60 3.93 -16.47
C LEU A 122 3.35 5.21 -16.04
N THR A 123 3.25 5.63 -14.77
CA THR A 123 3.67 6.97 -14.33
C THR A 123 4.81 6.97 -13.30
N VAL A 124 5.08 5.82 -12.67
CA VAL A 124 6.19 5.70 -11.73
C VAL A 124 7.50 5.50 -12.49
N ASN A 125 8.43 6.44 -12.30
CA ASN A 125 9.75 6.42 -12.94
C ASN A 125 10.79 5.83 -11.98
N SER A 126 10.59 4.58 -11.57
CA SER A 126 11.51 3.85 -10.69
C SER A 126 11.49 2.35 -11.03
N ARG A 127 12.63 1.68 -10.79
CA ARG A 127 12.73 0.21 -10.88
C ARG A 127 12.46 -0.47 -9.53
N LYS A 128 12.33 0.29 -8.44
CA LYS A 128 12.01 -0.23 -7.11
C LYS A 128 10.56 -0.72 -7.09
N PRO A 129 10.24 -1.77 -6.32
CA PRO A 129 8.90 -2.33 -6.27
C PRO A 129 7.88 -1.35 -5.70
N VAL A 130 6.69 -1.35 -6.31
CA VAL A 130 5.47 -0.72 -5.79
C VAL A 130 4.41 -1.79 -5.68
N VAL A 131 3.96 -2.08 -4.47
CA VAL A 131 2.97 -3.12 -4.17
C VAL A 131 1.68 -2.45 -3.70
N LEU A 132 0.55 -2.81 -4.30
CA LEU A 132 -0.76 -2.40 -3.81
C LEU A 132 -1.39 -3.56 -3.04
N THR A 133 -1.99 -3.25 -1.91
CA THR A 133 -2.73 -4.20 -1.09
C THR A 133 -4.06 -3.60 -0.63
N ALA A 134 -5.05 -4.45 -0.43
CA ALA A 134 -6.38 -4.10 0.03
C ALA A 134 -6.91 -5.17 0.99
N ALA A 135 -8.15 -5.03 1.44
CA ALA A 135 -8.83 -6.03 2.25
C ALA A 135 -10.28 -6.19 1.80
N MET A 136 -10.83 -7.37 1.97
CA MET A 136 -12.24 -7.67 1.72
C MET A 136 -13.12 -7.42 2.94
N ARG A 137 -12.52 -7.38 4.14
CA ARG A 137 -13.23 -7.16 5.41
C ARG A 137 -12.66 -5.95 6.14
N PRO A 138 -13.52 -5.13 6.77
CA PRO A 138 -13.06 -3.92 7.47
C PRO A 138 -12.12 -4.26 8.63
N ALA A 139 -11.24 -3.34 8.97
CA ALA A 139 -10.22 -3.53 10.00
C ALA A 139 -10.79 -3.89 11.37
N THR A 140 -12.02 -3.48 11.67
CA THR A 140 -12.70 -3.79 12.94
C THR A 140 -13.43 -5.14 12.94
N ALA A 141 -13.48 -5.85 11.81
CA ALA A 141 -14.13 -7.17 11.76
C ALA A 141 -13.35 -8.22 12.56
N LEU A 142 -14.05 -9.16 13.21
CA LEU A 142 -13.42 -10.29 13.91
C LEU A 142 -12.52 -11.12 12.99
N SER A 143 -12.85 -11.20 11.72
CA SER A 143 -12.09 -11.91 10.69
C SER A 143 -11.38 -10.97 9.71
N ALA A 144 -10.91 -9.80 10.17
CA ALA A 144 -10.21 -8.84 9.32
C ALA A 144 -9.01 -9.49 8.62
N ASP A 145 -8.94 -9.33 7.29
CA ASP A 145 -7.84 -9.86 6.46
C ASP A 145 -6.74 -8.82 6.20
N GLY A 146 -7.03 -7.53 6.43
CA GLY A 146 -6.09 -6.44 6.22
C GLY A 146 -4.74 -6.58 6.93
N PRO A 147 -4.68 -6.96 8.21
CA PRO A 147 -3.41 -7.15 8.93
C PRO A 147 -2.48 -8.15 8.26
N LEU A 148 -3.01 -9.29 7.80
CA LEU A 148 -2.21 -10.31 7.11
C LEU A 148 -1.82 -9.87 5.69
N ASN A 149 -2.70 -9.16 5.00
CA ASN A 149 -2.42 -8.66 3.65
C ASN A 149 -1.38 -7.51 3.66
N LEU A 150 -1.22 -6.82 4.79
CA LEU A 150 -0.25 -5.75 4.94
C LEU A 150 1.15 -6.29 5.33
N LEU A 151 1.21 -7.42 6.02
CA LEU A 151 2.45 -8.09 6.42
C LEU A 151 3.09 -8.86 5.26
#